data_b9febe4385fd48c5e03b32ea8070c333
#
_entry.id   b9febe4385fd48c5e03b32ea8070c333
#
_cell.length_a   1.000
_cell.length_b   1.000
_cell.length_c   1.000
_cell.angle_alpha   90.00
_cell.angle_beta   90.00
_cell.angle_gamma   90.00
#
_symmetry.space_group_name_H-M   'P 1'
#
loop_
_entity.id
_entity.type
_entity.pdbx_description
1 polymer ?
#
loop_
_entity_poly.entity_id
_entity_poly.type
_entity_poly.pdbx_seq_one_letter_code
_entity_poly.pdbx_strand_id
1 'polypeptide(L)'
;MKKFFIQDVKEGSIQSGYLFVLINVVWFAGGIAGLDYGNFDRVLQLFWSFSLVGILLGLKDLQGDTVPEDWRQGYTMVAAAVFVASLLGVNEDLNTSGIFTLFAFVIIGLGVTSEGVIDNIWRYMAIIAGLFGIVGSGSEFITGTNIIAGSPLELLAFLTFILGVGVGPILAWRKKD
;
A
#
# COMPACT_ATOMS: atom_id res chain seq x y z
N MET A 1 4.10 30.61 -0.26
CA MET A 1 3.44 29.54 -1.00
C MET A 1 4.13 28.16 -0.86
N LYS A 2 5.44 27.98 -1.11
CA LYS A 2 6.11 26.67 -0.97
C LYS A 2 5.98 26.02 0.41
N LYS A 3 6.07 26.76 1.54
CA LYS A 3 5.94 26.19 2.89
C LYS A 3 4.53 25.67 3.20
N PHE A 4 3.51 26.30 2.69
CA PHE A 4 2.11 25.89 2.89
C PHE A 4 1.84 24.54 2.19
N PHE A 5 2.33 24.37 0.96
CA PHE A 5 2.14 23.15 0.17
C PHE A 5 2.83 21.91 0.79
N ILE A 6 4.01 22.07 1.39
CA ILE A 6 4.76 20.95 2.00
C ILE A 6 4.06 20.47 3.29
N GLN A 7 3.50 21.40 4.06
CA GLN A 7 2.77 21.04 5.27
C GLN A 7 1.48 20.28 4.95
N ASP A 8 0.76 20.69 3.91
CA ASP A 8 -0.46 20.02 3.44
C ASP A 8 -0.18 18.59 2.92
N VAL A 9 0.92 18.38 2.20
CA VAL A 9 1.32 17.04 1.70
C VAL A 9 1.68 16.12 2.87
N LYS A 10 2.42 16.61 3.87
CA LYS A 10 2.78 15.85 5.07
C LYS A 10 1.54 15.40 5.84
N GLU A 11 0.66 16.35 6.16
CA GLU A 11 -0.57 16.06 6.90
C GLU A 11 -1.47 15.12 6.12
N GLY A 12 -1.65 15.34 4.82
CA GLY A 12 -2.41 14.46 3.93
C GLY A 12 -1.85 13.05 3.87
N SER A 13 -0.52 12.89 3.84
CA SER A 13 0.13 11.58 3.82
C SER A 13 -0.03 10.84 5.15
N ILE A 14 0.08 11.53 6.29
CA ILE A 14 -0.15 10.96 7.61
C ILE A 14 -1.61 10.51 7.75
N GLN A 15 -2.58 11.35 7.36
CA GLN A 15 -4.00 11.03 7.38
C GLN A 15 -4.31 9.83 6.48
N SER A 16 -3.72 9.79 5.29
CA SER A 16 -3.83 8.65 4.36
C SER A 16 -3.29 7.37 4.98
N GLY A 17 -2.16 7.44 5.69
CA GLY A 17 -1.61 6.30 6.41
C GLY A 17 -2.57 5.77 7.49
N TYR A 18 -3.17 6.65 8.30
CA TYR A 18 -4.16 6.23 9.29
C TYR A 18 -5.41 5.62 8.66
N LEU A 19 -5.92 6.23 7.59
CA LEU A 19 -7.08 5.71 6.88
C LEU A 19 -6.78 4.33 6.30
N PHE A 20 -5.59 4.15 5.70
CA PHE A 20 -5.13 2.87 5.18
C PHE A 20 -5.10 1.78 6.25
N VAL A 21 -4.49 2.06 7.40
CA VAL A 21 -4.44 1.12 8.53
C VAL A 21 -5.85 0.77 9.01
N LEU A 22 -6.70 1.78 9.19
CA LEU A 22 -8.07 1.58 9.65
C LEU A 22 -8.88 0.67 8.71
N ILE A 23 -8.85 0.94 7.40
CA ILE A 23 -9.59 0.15 6.41
C ILE A 23 -9.11 -1.30 6.41
N ASN A 24 -7.80 -1.51 6.41
CA ASN A 24 -7.25 -2.87 6.42
C ASN A 24 -7.64 -3.63 7.71
N VAL A 25 -7.63 -2.97 8.87
CA VAL A 25 -8.08 -3.58 10.13
C VAL A 25 -9.56 -3.93 10.08
N VAL A 26 -10.40 -3.03 9.55
CA VAL A 26 -11.84 -3.27 9.38
C VAL A 26 -12.08 -4.47 8.46
N TRP A 27 -11.44 -4.53 7.31
CA TRP A 27 -11.57 -5.66 6.37
C TRP A 27 -11.13 -6.98 6.99
N PHE A 28 -9.96 -7.00 7.62
CA PHE A 28 -9.43 -8.23 8.23
C PHE A 28 -10.31 -8.71 9.39
N ALA A 29 -10.72 -7.81 10.28
CA ALA A 29 -11.62 -8.14 11.39
C ALA A 29 -12.98 -8.64 10.90
N GLY A 30 -13.53 -8.03 9.86
CA GLY A 30 -14.77 -8.46 9.24
C GLY A 30 -14.66 -9.82 8.57
N GLY A 31 -13.56 -10.08 7.87
CA GLY A 31 -13.28 -11.39 7.27
C GLY A 31 -13.23 -12.50 8.33
N ILE A 32 -12.54 -12.26 9.47
CA ILE A 32 -12.53 -13.23 10.60
C ILE A 32 -13.94 -13.41 11.18
N ALA A 33 -14.73 -12.33 11.29
CA ALA A 33 -16.08 -12.38 11.81
C ALA A 33 -17.12 -12.95 10.81
N GLY A 34 -16.70 -13.27 9.58
CA GLY A 34 -17.59 -13.74 8.52
C GLY A 34 -18.59 -12.68 8.05
N LEU A 35 -18.26 -11.39 8.17
CA LEU A 35 -19.12 -10.30 7.75
C LEU A 35 -19.07 -10.17 6.22
N ASP A 36 -20.24 -10.10 5.61
CA ASP A 36 -20.39 -9.70 4.21
C ASP A 36 -20.68 -8.20 4.15
N TYR A 37 -19.75 -7.45 3.60
CA TYR A 37 -19.88 -6.00 3.44
C TYR A 37 -20.75 -5.60 2.23
N GLY A 38 -21.05 -6.52 1.31
CA GLY A 38 -21.87 -6.25 0.13
C GLY A 38 -21.39 -5.01 -0.64
N ASN A 39 -22.30 -4.11 -0.97
CA ASN A 39 -21.95 -2.87 -1.68
C ASN A 39 -21.01 -1.94 -0.90
N PHE A 40 -20.93 -2.07 0.42
CA PHE A 40 -20.03 -1.26 1.23
C PHE A 40 -18.57 -1.64 1.01
N ASP A 41 -18.29 -2.88 0.60
CA ASP A 41 -16.95 -3.33 0.24
C ASP A 41 -16.33 -2.46 -0.88
N ARG A 42 -17.13 -2.09 -1.88
CA ARG A 42 -16.70 -1.20 -2.97
C ARG A 42 -16.30 0.19 -2.47
N VAL A 43 -17.01 0.71 -1.49
CA VAL A 43 -16.70 2.00 -0.86
C VAL A 43 -15.39 1.90 -0.08
N LEU A 44 -15.21 0.83 0.71
CA LEU A 44 -13.97 0.57 1.42
C LEU A 44 -12.78 0.45 0.46
N GLN A 45 -12.96 -0.25 -0.67
CA GLN A 45 -11.93 -0.40 -1.70
C GLN A 45 -11.51 0.94 -2.31
N LEU A 46 -12.45 1.84 -2.59
CA LEU A 46 -12.14 3.19 -3.07
C LEU A 46 -11.34 3.98 -2.03
N PHE A 47 -11.76 4.01 -0.78
CA PHE A 47 -11.03 4.70 0.28
C PHE A 47 -9.65 4.09 0.54
N TRP A 48 -9.51 2.76 0.45
CA TRP A 48 -8.24 2.07 0.50
C TRP A 48 -7.30 2.56 -0.59
N SER A 49 -7.78 2.65 -1.81
CA SER A 49 -6.99 3.11 -2.96
C SER A 49 -6.56 4.57 -2.81
N PHE A 50 -7.46 5.46 -2.40
CA PHE A 50 -7.13 6.86 -2.12
C PHE A 50 -6.06 6.98 -1.02
N SER A 51 -6.20 6.19 0.05
CA SER A 51 -5.24 6.20 1.14
C SER A 51 -3.87 5.71 0.69
N LEU A 52 -3.81 4.66 -0.12
CA LEU A 52 -2.57 4.14 -0.67
C LEU A 52 -1.88 5.14 -1.62
N VAL A 53 -2.66 5.80 -2.49
CA VAL A 53 -2.15 6.88 -3.34
C VAL A 53 -1.54 8.00 -2.49
N GLY A 54 -2.22 8.42 -1.42
CA GLY A 54 -1.72 9.44 -0.50
C GLY A 54 -0.41 9.04 0.18
N ILE A 55 -0.27 7.78 0.59
CA ILE A 55 0.98 7.24 1.15
C ILE A 55 2.10 7.28 0.11
N LEU A 56 1.86 6.79 -1.11
CA LEU A 56 2.88 6.72 -2.17
C LEU A 56 3.37 8.10 -2.59
N LEU A 57 2.46 9.07 -2.75
CA LEU A 57 2.82 10.43 -3.07
C LEU A 57 3.59 11.10 -1.91
N GLY A 58 3.17 10.84 -0.66
CA GLY A 58 3.90 11.32 0.50
C GLY A 58 5.29 10.71 0.65
N LEU A 59 5.47 9.45 0.31
CA LEU A 59 6.78 8.81 0.31
C LEU A 59 7.72 9.40 -0.74
N LYS A 60 7.20 9.73 -1.91
CA LYS A 60 7.97 10.48 -2.92
C LYS A 60 8.58 11.75 -2.35
N ASP A 61 7.77 12.52 -1.60
CA ASP A 61 8.23 13.77 -1.00
C ASP A 61 9.12 13.54 0.23
N LEU A 62 8.86 12.49 1.00
CA LEU A 62 9.66 12.12 2.16
C LEU A 62 11.09 11.70 1.77
N GLN A 63 11.22 10.95 0.68
CA GLN A 63 12.51 10.51 0.15
C GLN A 63 13.29 11.67 -0.48
N GLY A 64 12.61 12.68 -1.05
CA GLY A 64 13.24 13.85 -1.64
C GLY A 64 14.32 13.46 -2.65
N ASP A 65 15.48 14.12 -2.56
CA ASP A 65 16.61 13.91 -3.48
C ASP A 65 17.49 12.68 -3.13
N THR A 66 17.13 11.91 -2.10
CA THR A 66 17.87 10.69 -1.71
C THR A 66 17.62 9.53 -2.68
N VAL A 67 16.57 9.62 -3.49
CA VAL A 67 16.18 8.61 -4.49
C VAL A 67 16.19 9.23 -5.89
N PRO A 68 16.71 8.52 -6.91
CA PRO A 68 16.71 8.99 -8.29
C PRO A 68 15.31 9.42 -8.77
N GLU A 69 15.26 10.44 -9.63
CA GLU A 69 13.99 11.02 -10.13
C GLU A 69 13.12 9.95 -10.83
N ASP A 70 13.74 9.04 -11.58
CA ASP A 70 13.01 7.96 -12.28
C ASP A 70 12.24 7.06 -11.29
N TRP A 71 12.83 6.76 -10.14
CA TRP A 71 12.16 6.01 -9.07
C TRP A 71 11.01 6.80 -8.46
N ARG A 72 11.20 8.10 -8.24
CA ARG A 72 10.16 8.99 -7.73
C ARG A 72 8.97 9.10 -8.69
N GLN A 73 9.23 9.14 -9.99
CA GLN A 73 8.18 9.08 -11.01
C GLN A 73 7.48 7.72 -11.01
N GLY A 74 8.22 6.63 -10.79
CA GLY A 74 7.69 5.29 -10.64
C GLY A 74 6.59 5.21 -9.56
N TYR A 75 6.78 5.83 -8.39
CA TYR A 75 5.74 5.88 -7.36
C TYR A 75 4.45 6.57 -7.84
N THR A 76 4.57 7.65 -8.60
CA THR A 76 3.42 8.36 -9.14
C THR A 76 2.67 7.50 -10.17
N MET A 77 3.40 6.82 -11.04
CA MET A 77 2.80 5.93 -12.04
C MET A 77 2.07 4.75 -11.40
N VAL A 78 2.67 4.15 -10.37
CA VAL A 78 2.04 3.04 -9.66
C VAL A 78 0.84 3.50 -8.84
N ALA A 79 0.93 4.65 -8.18
CA ALA A 79 -0.22 5.23 -7.49
C ALA A 79 -1.40 5.43 -8.45
N ALA A 80 -1.14 5.96 -9.65
CA ALA A 80 -2.14 6.10 -10.69
C ALA A 80 -2.68 4.74 -11.16
N ALA A 81 -1.80 3.76 -11.40
CA ALA A 81 -2.20 2.42 -11.83
C ALA A 81 -3.06 1.70 -10.78
N VAL A 82 -2.68 1.78 -9.49
CA VAL A 82 -3.49 1.21 -8.39
C VAL A 82 -4.85 1.89 -8.30
N PHE A 83 -4.90 3.21 -8.45
CA PHE A 83 -6.16 3.95 -8.44
C PHE A 83 -7.07 3.53 -9.58
N VAL A 84 -6.54 3.47 -10.82
CA VAL A 84 -7.29 3.01 -11.99
C VAL A 84 -7.72 1.55 -11.83
N ALA A 85 -6.85 0.67 -11.36
CA ALA A 85 -7.19 -0.74 -11.11
C ALA A 85 -8.33 -0.89 -10.11
N SER A 86 -8.35 -0.07 -9.07
CA SER A 86 -9.42 -0.10 -8.06
C SER A 86 -10.74 0.43 -8.61
N LEU A 87 -10.71 1.45 -9.47
CA LEU A 87 -11.90 1.90 -10.19
C LEU A 87 -12.44 0.83 -11.15
N LEU A 88 -11.54 0.10 -11.82
CA LEU A 88 -11.90 -0.99 -12.74
C LEU A 88 -12.30 -2.26 -11.98
N GLY A 89 -11.68 -2.55 -10.84
CA GLY A 89 -11.98 -3.69 -9.96
C GLY A 89 -13.36 -3.60 -9.29
N VAL A 90 -14.01 -2.44 -9.37
CA VAL A 90 -15.45 -2.30 -9.10
C VAL A 90 -16.27 -3.08 -10.14
N ASN A 91 -15.68 -3.42 -11.28
CA ASN A 91 -16.26 -4.31 -12.30
C ASN A 91 -15.69 -5.72 -12.09
N GLU A 92 -16.51 -6.62 -11.55
CA GLU A 92 -16.16 -7.99 -11.12
C GLU A 92 -15.55 -8.88 -12.22
N ASP A 93 -15.61 -8.43 -13.49
CA ASP A 93 -15.12 -9.17 -14.66
C ASP A 93 -13.61 -8.99 -14.95
N LEU A 94 -12.91 -8.09 -14.22
CA LEU A 94 -11.52 -7.79 -14.50
C LEU A 94 -10.57 -8.43 -13.47
N ASN A 95 -9.70 -9.32 -13.94
CA ASN A 95 -8.62 -9.85 -13.11
C ASN A 95 -7.54 -8.78 -12.89
N THR A 96 -7.56 -8.16 -11.72
CA THR A 96 -6.61 -7.11 -11.30
C THR A 96 -5.36 -7.66 -10.61
N SER A 97 -5.26 -8.98 -10.41
CA SER A 97 -4.14 -9.60 -9.68
C SER A 97 -2.78 -9.34 -10.32
N GLY A 98 -2.71 -9.21 -11.65
CA GLY A 98 -1.48 -8.79 -12.34
C GLY A 98 -1.00 -7.39 -11.94
N ILE A 99 -1.90 -6.44 -11.75
CA ILE A 99 -1.59 -5.08 -11.31
C ILE A 99 -1.13 -5.08 -9.86
N PHE A 100 -1.80 -5.86 -9.00
CA PHE A 100 -1.36 -6.02 -7.60
C PHE A 100 -0.01 -6.73 -7.49
N THR A 101 0.31 -7.65 -8.41
CA THR A 101 1.65 -8.24 -8.49
C THR A 101 2.71 -7.19 -8.83
N LEU A 102 2.47 -6.33 -9.82
CA LEU A 102 3.37 -5.22 -10.15
C LEU A 102 3.50 -4.24 -8.97
N PHE A 103 2.40 -3.95 -8.28
CA PHE A 103 2.42 -3.13 -7.09
C PHE A 103 3.27 -3.74 -5.97
N ALA A 104 3.25 -5.05 -5.79
CA ALA A 104 4.08 -5.74 -4.82
C ALA A 104 5.60 -5.54 -5.08
N PHE A 105 6.04 -5.51 -6.34
CA PHE A 105 7.42 -5.14 -6.69
C PHE A 105 7.76 -3.70 -6.26
N VAL A 106 6.82 -2.77 -6.40
CA VAL A 106 7.04 -1.39 -5.95
C VAL A 106 7.15 -1.30 -4.43
N ILE A 107 6.38 -2.09 -3.69
CA ILE A 107 6.50 -2.16 -2.22
C ILE A 107 7.89 -2.66 -1.82
N ILE A 108 8.45 -3.66 -2.51
CA ILE A 108 9.83 -4.10 -2.29
C ILE A 108 10.80 -2.95 -2.60
N GLY A 109 10.64 -2.30 -3.75
CA GLY A 109 11.46 -1.15 -4.13
C GLY A 109 11.41 -0.04 -3.09
N LEU A 110 10.23 0.25 -2.54
CA LEU A 110 10.04 1.21 -1.45
C LEU A 110 10.87 0.81 -0.22
N GLY A 111 10.79 -0.44 0.22
CA GLY A 111 11.56 -0.92 1.36
C GLY A 111 13.08 -0.82 1.12
N VAL A 112 13.55 -1.10 -0.10
CA VAL A 112 14.97 -1.01 -0.47
C VAL A 112 15.45 0.44 -0.53
N THR A 113 14.70 1.32 -1.20
CA THR A 113 15.13 2.71 -1.47
C THR A 113 14.92 3.68 -0.31
N SER A 114 14.15 3.30 0.71
CA SER A 114 13.88 4.16 1.87
C SER A 114 14.94 4.06 2.97
N GLU A 115 16.16 3.63 2.63
CA GLU A 115 17.28 3.57 3.60
C GLU A 115 17.62 4.96 4.13
N GLY A 116 17.76 5.07 5.44
CA GLY A 116 17.99 6.35 6.11
C GLY A 116 16.75 7.25 6.25
N VAL A 117 15.65 6.93 5.62
CA VAL A 117 14.39 7.69 5.68
C VAL A 117 13.36 6.99 6.57
N ILE A 118 13.20 5.69 6.39
CA ILE A 118 12.32 4.84 7.21
C ILE A 118 13.20 3.91 8.04
N ASP A 119 12.85 3.69 9.30
CA ASP A 119 13.58 2.76 10.16
C ASP A 119 13.63 1.36 9.55
N ASN A 120 14.75 0.67 9.74
CA ASN A 120 15.02 -0.63 9.11
C ASN A 120 13.93 -1.67 9.36
N ILE A 121 13.33 -1.70 10.56
CA ILE A 121 12.28 -2.67 10.87
C ILE A 121 11.07 -2.51 9.93
N TRP A 122 10.63 -1.27 9.69
CA TRP A 122 9.49 -0.98 8.82
C TRP A 122 9.82 -1.22 7.34
N ARG A 123 11.06 -0.93 6.94
CA ARG A 123 11.56 -1.24 5.59
C ARG A 123 11.50 -2.74 5.31
N TYR A 124 12.00 -3.57 6.24
CA TYR A 124 11.95 -5.03 6.09
C TYR A 124 10.52 -5.54 6.09
N MET A 125 9.61 -4.96 6.89
CA MET A 125 8.19 -5.29 6.84
C MET A 125 7.60 -5.00 5.46
N ALA A 126 7.93 -3.86 4.83
CA ALA A 126 7.50 -3.55 3.48
C ALA A 126 8.05 -4.56 2.45
N ILE A 127 9.33 -4.92 2.53
CA ILE A 127 9.92 -5.93 1.65
C ILE A 127 9.21 -7.27 1.78
N ILE A 128 8.99 -7.73 3.01
CA ILE A 128 8.28 -9.00 3.28
C ILE A 128 6.84 -8.93 2.75
N ALA A 129 6.15 -7.82 2.98
CA ALA A 129 4.80 -7.60 2.44
C ALA A 129 4.77 -7.70 0.90
N GLY A 130 5.74 -7.08 0.23
CA GLY A 130 5.88 -7.18 -1.22
C GLY A 130 6.15 -8.61 -1.68
N LEU A 131 6.99 -9.37 -0.98
CA LEU A 131 7.21 -10.80 -1.29
C LEU A 131 5.93 -11.61 -1.16
N PHE A 132 5.14 -11.41 -0.11
CA PHE A 132 3.83 -12.04 0.02
C PHE A 132 2.86 -11.61 -1.09
N GLY A 133 2.89 -10.33 -1.48
CA GLY A 133 2.09 -9.82 -2.60
C GLY A 133 2.45 -10.48 -3.93
N ILE A 134 3.74 -10.65 -4.23
CA ILE A 134 4.19 -11.38 -5.43
C ILE A 134 3.71 -12.83 -5.39
N VAL A 135 3.85 -13.51 -4.26
CA VAL A 135 3.44 -14.91 -4.13
C VAL A 135 1.92 -15.04 -4.20
N GLY A 136 1.16 -14.21 -3.49
CA GLY A 136 -0.31 -14.26 -3.47
C GLY A 136 -0.93 -13.82 -4.78
N SER A 137 -0.76 -12.55 -5.15
CA SER A 137 -1.36 -11.99 -6.38
C SER A 137 -0.73 -12.57 -7.65
N GLY A 138 0.56 -12.91 -7.63
CA GLY A 138 1.23 -13.56 -8.75
C GLY A 138 0.73 -14.97 -9.00
N SER A 139 0.52 -15.76 -7.94
CA SER A 139 -0.10 -17.09 -8.09
C SER A 139 -1.53 -16.98 -8.64
N GLU A 140 -2.31 -16.04 -8.13
CA GLU A 140 -3.67 -15.79 -8.60
C GLU A 140 -3.68 -15.36 -10.08
N PHE A 141 -2.77 -14.50 -10.49
CA PHE A 141 -2.64 -14.10 -11.89
C PHE A 141 -2.33 -15.27 -12.83
N ILE A 142 -1.45 -16.20 -12.39
CA ILE A 142 -1.00 -17.33 -13.23
C ILE A 142 -1.98 -18.50 -13.17
N THR A 143 -2.52 -18.83 -12.01
CA THR A 143 -3.27 -20.06 -11.76
C THR A 143 -4.74 -19.84 -11.43
N GLY A 144 -5.19 -18.59 -11.28
CA GLY A 144 -6.52 -18.24 -10.81
C GLY A 144 -6.73 -18.45 -9.31
N THR A 145 -5.68 -18.79 -8.54
CA THR A 145 -5.80 -19.08 -7.11
C THR A 145 -4.73 -18.35 -6.31
N ASN A 146 -5.15 -17.58 -5.30
CA ASN A 146 -4.25 -16.95 -4.36
C ASN A 146 -3.83 -17.95 -3.26
N ILE A 147 -2.58 -18.41 -3.31
CA ILE A 147 -2.09 -19.43 -2.38
C ILE A 147 -1.78 -18.91 -0.97
N ILE A 148 -1.78 -17.60 -0.77
CA ILE A 148 -1.62 -16.97 0.56
C ILE A 148 -2.99 -16.86 1.25
N ALA A 149 -4.05 -16.53 0.52
CA ALA A 149 -5.39 -16.40 1.07
C ALA A 149 -5.88 -17.72 1.69
N GLY A 150 -6.42 -17.63 2.91
CA GLY A 150 -6.86 -18.79 3.69
C GLY A 150 -5.72 -19.64 4.29
N SER A 151 -4.46 -19.28 4.05
CA SER A 151 -3.30 -19.97 4.64
C SER A 151 -2.89 -19.32 5.98
N PRO A 152 -2.11 -20.03 6.83
CA PRO A 152 -1.54 -19.43 8.05
C PRO A 152 -0.64 -18.23 7.79
N LEU A 153 -0.15 -18.07 6.55
CA LEU A 153 0.70 -16.95 6.14
C LEU A 153 -0.11 -15.65 5.88
N GLU A 154 -1.43 -15.74 5.74
CA GLU A 154 -2.29 -14.58 5.46
C GLU A 154 -2.19 -13.52 6.57
N LEU A 155 -2.23 -13.93 7.83
CA LEU A 155 -2.06 -13.01 8.95
C LEU A 155 -0.69 -12.32 8.93
N LEU A 156 0.37 -13.06 8.61
CA LEU A 156 1.72 -12.50 8.53
C LEU A 156 1.85 -11.52 7.36
N ALA A 157 1.30 -11.88 6.20
CA ALA A 157 1.22 -11.01 5.03
C ALA A 157 0.47 -9.70 5.37
N PHE A 158 -0.67 -9.82 6.01
CA PHE A 158 -1.48 -8.70 6.46
C PHE A 158 -0.73 -7.78 7.44
N LEU A 159 -0.13 -8.34 8.49
CA LEU A 159 0.62 -7.55 9.49
C LEU A 159 1.81 -6.84 8.86
N THR A 160 2.60 -7.53 8.04
CA THR A 160 3.76 -6.91 7.38
C THR A 160 3.35 -5.81 6.42
N PHE A 161 2.20 -5.96 5.74
CA PHE A 161 1.66 -4.95 4.84
C PHE A 161 1.21 -3.69 5.59
N ILE A 162 0.41 -3.83 6.64
CA ILE A 162 -0.03 -2.68 7.46
C ILE A 162 1.17 -1.97 8.09
N LEU A 163 2.09 -2.72 8.67
CA LEU A 163 3.22 -2.16 9.39
C LEU A 163 4.22 -1.51 8.43
N GLY A 164 4.57 -2.18 7.33
CA GLY A 164 5.55 -1.68 6.37
C GLY A 164 5.04 -0.53 5.51
N VAL A 165 3.82 -0.65 4.98
CA VAL A 165 3.26 0.32 4.02
C VAL A 165 2.46 1.42 4.72
N GLY A 166 1.80 1.12 5.83
CA GLY A 166 0.98 2.08 6.58
C GLY A 166 1.76 2.77 7.70
N VAL A 167 2.19 2.02 8.70
CA VAL A 167 2.77 2.57 9.95
C VAL A 167 4.16 3.15 9.71
N GLY A 168 5.02 2.48 8.95
CA GLY A 168 6.39 2.93 8.69
C GLY A 168 6.47 4.34 8.14
N PRO A 169 5.76 4.68 7.05
CA PRO A 169 5.70 6.03 6.51
C PRO A 169 5.15 7.08 7.49
N ILE A 170 4.10 6.75 8.25
CA ILE A 170 3.56 7.67 9.28
C ILE A 170 4.64 8.05 10.29
N LEU A 171 5.36 7.06 10.81
CA LEU A 171 6.41 7.29 11.80
C LEU A 171 7.60 8.06 11.22
N ALA A 172 7.97 7.78 9.97
CA ALA A 172 9.03 8.50 9.28
C ALA A 172 8.66 9.99 9.09
N TRP A 173 7.41 10.28 8.70
CA TRP A 173 6.93 11.65 8.60
C TRP A 173 6.91 12.38 9.94
N ARG A 174 6.56 11.69 11.03
CA ARG A 174 6.57 12.29 12.39
C ARG A 174 7.96 12.60 12.91
N LYS A 175 8.98 11.87 12.47
CA LYS A 175 10.38 12.13 12.87
C LYS A 175 11.03 13.30 12.12
N LYS A 176 10.44 13.74 11.01
CA LYS A 176 10.97 14.83 10.18
C LYS A 176 10.63 16.23 10.72
N ASP A 177 9.97 16.30 11.90
CA ASP A 177 9.80 17.52 12.70
C ASP A 177 10.99 17.73 13.57
#